data_6ecd3c901cbd1cdce908fc2f8d9f5861
#
_entry.id   6ecd3c901cbd1cdce908fc2f8d9f5861
#
_cell.length_a   1.000
_cell.length_b   1.000
_cell.length_c   1.000
_cell.angle_alpha   90.00
_cell.angle_beta   90.00
_cell.angle_gamma   90.00
#
_symmetry.space_group_name_H-M   'P 1'
#
loop_
_entity.id
_entity.type
_entity.pdbx_description
1 polymer ?
#
loop_
_entity_poly.entity_id
_entity_poly.type
_entity_poly.pdbx_seq_one_letter_code
_entity_poly.pdbx_strand_id
1 'polypeptide(L)'
;KLSIFSHQKCLDSIPLNILGFQSFRYTLGKILYWLKHNLFNPKNKNNEEEISSEVIEKGYADKNNFIEAKEFEKIKKEFDLAIYETNSIVEKESYNDNKDLLNAIEHRTFMLDETVKEKYPALHNLKNNLAIKNIFTNCELKKNVEIFCRLERIKIIDNTIHDNNRDFHYDTFHNTFKAWLFLEDVKEDQGPFHLVPYSHNFSIRRFFSEWWYSSMYALKIITEPSFRIEEGDNDQLRNKHNTESIKAIVSKNTLVVANAHGLHRRGDAKNGSVRESVQFWTRENPFKIFL
;
A
#
# COMPACT_ATOMS: atom_id res chain seq x y z
N LYS A 1 2.13 27.49 -2.12
CA LYS A 1 1.22 27.58 -0.95
C LYS A 1 1.48 26.36 -0.07
N LEU A 2 2.06 26.57 1.11
CA LEU A 2 2.18 25.55 2.16
C LEU A 2 0.77 25.14 2.61
N SER A 3 0.29 23.99 2.11
CA SER A 3 -0.97 23.44 2.61
C SER A 3 -0.67 22.49 3.77
N ILE A 4 -0.80 22.97 5.00
CA ILE A 4 -0.71 22.17 6.23
C ILE A 4 -1.68 20.97 6.15
N PHE A 5 -2.78 21.12 5.43
CA PHE A 5 -3.82 20.11 5.22
C PHE A 5 -3.68 19.37 3.88
N SER A 6 -2.45 19.15 3.42
CA SER A 6 -2.18 18.30 2.27
C SER A 6 -2.13 16.82 2.66
N HIS A 7 -2.20 15.93 1.67
CA HIS A 7 -1.99 14.48 1.86
C HIS A 7 -0.51 14.07 1.78
N GLN A 8 0.42 15.03 1.57
CA GLN A 8 1.86 14.76 1.51
C GLN A 8 2.35 14.10 2.79
N LYS A 9 3.28 13.15 2.66
CA LYS A 9 3.83 12.36 3.78
C LYS A 9 4.48 13.23 4.85
N CYS A 10 5.18 14.29 4.44
CA CYS A 10 5.83 15.25 5.33
C CYS A 10 5.60 16.68 4.82
N LEU A 11 5.66 17.66 5.71
CA LEU A 11 5.59 19.07 5.34
C LEU A 11 6.95 19.58 4.84
N ASP A 12 6.92 20.40 3.79
CA ASP A 12 8.10 21.08 3.24
C ASP A 12 8.49 22.33 4.07
N SER A 13 8.37 22.25 5.40
CA SER A 13 8.61 23.39 6.28
C SER A 13 9.37 22.99 7.53
N ILE A 14 10.63 23.42 7.62
CA ILE A 14 11.49 23.16 8.79
C ILE A 14 10.83 23.62 10.09
N PRO A 15 10.35 24.87 10.23
CA PRO A 15 9.74 25.32 11.48
C PRO A 15 8.52 24.51 11.90
N LEU A 16 7.64 24.17 10.95
CA LEU A 16 6.43 23.40 11.27
C LEU A 16 6.74 21.99 11.73
N ASN A 17 7.73 21.32 11.11
CA ASN A 17 8.13 19.98 11.52
C ASN A 17 8.77 19.99 12.92
N ILE A 18 9.66 20.93 13.21
CA ILE A 18 10.28 21.07 14.54
C ILE A 18 9.23 21.37 15.61
N LEU A 19 8.20 22.16 15.29
CA LEU A 19 7.08 22.47 16.20
C LEU A 19 6.07 21.31 16.36
N GLY A 20 6.30 20.15 15.72
CA GLY A 20 5.46 18.97 15.89
C GLY A 20 4.17 18.97 15.06
N PHE A 21 4.05 19.82 14.04
CA PHE A 21 2.85 19.86 13.19
C PHE A 21 2.58 18.54 12.47
N GLN A 22 3.60 17.74 12.18
CA GLN A 22 3.42 16.41 11.59
C GLN A 22 2.64 15.48 12.54
N SER A 23 2.99 15.45 13.82
CA SER A 23 2.26 14.69 14.84
C SER A 23 0.83 15.20 15.05
N PHE A 24 0.64 16.51 14.95
CA PHE A 24 -0.70 17.11 14.95
C PHE A 24 -1.53 16.61 13.75
N ARG A 25 -0.97 16.60 12.54
CA ARG A 25 -1.63 16.07 11.33
C ARG A 25 -1.98 14.59 11.48
N TYR A 26 -1.08 13.79 12.02
CA TYR A 26 -1.32 12.37 12.32
C TYR A 26 -2.51 12.22 13.26
N THR A 27 -2.50 12.92 14.38
CA THR A 27 -3.59 12.85 15.38
C THR A 27 -4.91 13.34 14.81
N LEU A 28 -4.90 14.48 14.10
CA LEU A 28 -6.10 15.02 13.47
C LEU A 28 -6.65 14.06 12.42
N GLY A 29 -5.80 13.47 11.57
CA GLY A 29 -6.21 12.46 10.60
C GLY A 29 -6.90 11.27 11.24
N LYS A 30 -6.42 10.81 12.41
CA LYS A 30 -7.06 9.73 13.19
C LYS A 30 -8.42 10.12 13.76
N ILE A 31 -8.51 11.31 14.33
CA ILE A 31 -9.78 11.85 14.88
C ILE A 31 -10.81 11.97 13.76
N LEU A 32 -10.44 12.53 12.61
CA LEU A 32 -11.34 12.69 11.48
C LEU A 32 -11.80 11.37 10.89
N TYR A 33 -10.91 10.38 10.79
CA TYR A 33 -11.29 9.04 10.36
C TYR A 33 -12.24 8.37 11.35
N TRP A 34 -11.99 8.46 12.65
CA TRP A 34 -12.89 7.96 13.69
C TRP A 34 -14.27 8.64 13.64
N LEU A 35 -14.32 9.97 13.45
CA LEU A 35 -15.58 10.69 13.26
C LEU A 35 -16.35 10.19 12.02
N LYS A 36 -15.67 10.03 10.89
CA LYS A 36 -16.27 9.45 9.67
C LYS A 36 -16.85 8.06 9.95
N HIS A 37 -16.09 7.20 10.61
CA HIS A 37 -16.52 5.84 10.93
C HIS A 37 -17.81 5.84 11.77
N ASN A 38 -17.93 6.72 12.76
CA ASN A 38 -19.12 6.79 13.61
C ASN A 38 -20.32 7.45 12.92
N LEU A 39 -20.09 8.37 11.97
CA LEU A 39 -21.17 9.09 11.27
C LEU A 39 -21.68 8.34 10.03
N PHE A 40 -20.84 7.57 9.34
CA PHE A 40 -21.12 6.98 8.02
C PHE A 40 -21.05 5.45 8.01
N ASN A 41 -21.09 4.80 9.18
CA ASN A 41 -21.00 3.33 9.25
C ASN A 41 -22.15 2.68 8.44
N PRO A 42 -21.88 2.07 7.28
CA PRO A 42 -22.89 1.38 6.50
C PRO A 42 -23.37 0.14 7.26
N LYS A 43 -24.69 -0.06 7.34
CA LYS A 43 -25.30 -1.18 8.10
C LYS A 43 -25.60 -2.42 7.26
N ASN A 44 -25.10 -2.52 6.03
CA ASN A 44 -25.38 -3.66 5.15
C ASN A 44 -24.24 -4.69 5.22
N LYS A 45 -24.57 -5.91 5.65
CA LYS A 45 -23.62 -7.04 5.73
C LYS A 45 -23.57 -7.80 4.40
N ASN A 46 -22.65 -7.44 3.53
CA ASN A 46 -22.27 -8.24 2.37
C ASN A 46 -20.79 -8.67 2.46
N ASN A 47 -20.31 -9.50 1.53
CA ASN A 47 -18.94 -10.02 1.55
C ASN A 47 -17.86 -8.90 1.49
N GLU A 48 -18.14 -7.81 0.78
CA GLU A 48 -17.23 -6.66 0.67
C GLU A 48 -17.15 -5.88 1.98
N GLU A 49 -18.21 -5.90 2.77
CA GLU A 49 -18.24 -5.28 4.09
C GLU A 49 -17.44 -6.09 5.11
N GLU A 50 -17.45 -7.43 5.02
CA GLU A 50 -16.61 -8.29 5.85
C GLU A 50 -15.12 -7.99 5.61
N ILE A 51 -14.68 -7.96 4.34
CA ILE A 51 -13.31 -7.59 3.96
C ILE A 51 -12.95 -6.20 4.49
N SER A 52 -13.82 -5.21 4.24
CA SER A 52 -13.57 -3.82 4.65
C SER A 52 -13.48 -3.70 6.17
N SER A 53 -14.36 -4.38 6.91
CA SER A 53 -14.38 -4.37 8.38
C SER A 53 -13.10 -4.97 8.95
N GLU A 54 -12.62 -6.06 8.38
CA GLU A 54 -11.37 -6.68 8.79
C GLU A 54 -10.17 -5.79 8.51
N VAL A 55 -10.13 -5.12 7.35
CA VAL A 55 -9.07 -4.14 7.02
C VAL A 55 -9.12 -2.93 7.96
N ILE A 56 -10.30 -2.43 8.30
CA ILE A 56 -10.45 -1.31 9.25
C ILE A 56 -9.99 -1.72 10.65
N GLU A 57 -10.32 -2.94 11.09
CA GLU A 57 -9.99 -3.43 12.42
C GLU A 57 -8.52 -3.85 12.54
N LYS A 58 -8.06 -4.77 11.67
CA LYS A 58 -6.73 -5.41 11.78
C LYS A 58 -5.67 -4.76 10.88
N GLY A 59 -6.10 -4.03 9.85
CA GLY A 59 -5.22 -3.46 8.82
C GLY A 59 -5.01 -4.36 7.61
N TYR A 60 -5.57 -5.57 7.58
CA TYR A 60 -5.36 -6.59 6.55
C TYR A 60 -6.59 -7.48 6.39
N ALA A 61 -6.90 -7.84 5.17
CA ALA A 61 -7.81 -8.92 4.81
C ALA A 61 -7.40 -9.54 3.47
N ASP A 62 -7.77 -10.80 3.24
CA ASP A 62 -7.62 -11.45 1.93
C ASP A 62 -8.85 -12.26 1.54
N LYS A 63 -9.04 -12.43 0.23
CA LYS A 63 -10.15 -13.19 -0.34
C LYS A 63 -9.65 -14.05 -1.49
N ASN A 64 -9.63 -15.36 -1.26
CA ASN A 64 -9.29 -16.35 -2.29
C ASN A 64 -10.39 -16.46 -3.34
N ASN A 65 -10.02 -16.84 -4.58
CA ASN A 65 -10.92 -17.01 -5.71
C ASN A 65 -11.81 -15.79 -5.92
N PHE A 66 -11.19 -14.59 -5.87
CA PHE A 66 -11.91 -13.32 -5.89
C PHE A 66 -12.64 -13.05 -7.20
N ILE A 67 -12.03 -13.42 -8.33
CA ILE A 67 -12.60 -13.29 -9.67
C ILE A 67 -13.06 -14.67 -10.16
N GLU A 68 -14.15 -14.71 -10.92
CA GLU A 68 -14.63 -15.94 -11.57
C GLU A 68 -13.52 -16.50 -12.49
N ALA A 69 -13.32 -17.84 -12.49
CA ALA A 69 -12.18 -18.49 -13.10
C ALA A 69 -11.97 -18.13 -14.59
N LYS A 70 -13.06 -18.08 -15.38
CA LYS A 70 -12.96 -17.72 -16.81
C LYS A 70 -12.55 -16.27 -17.04
N GLU A 71 -13.00 -15.38 -16.18
CA GLU A 71 -12.63 -13.97 -16.26
C GLU A 71 -11.19 -13.76 -15.77
N PHE A 72 -10.78 -14.49 -14.74
CA PHE A 72 -9.41 -14.48 -14.25
C PHE A 72 -8.40 -14.88 -15.34
N GLU A 73 -8.68 -15.93 -16.11
CA GLU A 73 -7.80 -16.36 -17.23
C GLU A 73 -7.71 -15.28 -18.33
N LYS A 74 -8.78 -14.55 -18.60
CA LYS A 74 -8.71 -13.40 -19.55
C LYS A 74 -7.84 -12.27 -19.00
N ILE A 75 -8.02 -11.93 -17.72
CA ILE A 75 -7.21 -10.91 -17.03
C ILE A 75 -5.73 -11.30 -17.10
N LYS A 76 -5.39 -12.55 -16.78
CA LYS A 76 -4.01 -13.06 -16.84
C LYS A 76 -3.41 -12.93 -18.24
N LYS A 77 -4.16 -13.33 -19.27
CA LYS A 77 -3.72 -13.23 -20.67
C LYS A 77 -3.48 -11.78 -21.09
N GLU A 78 -4.38 -10.87 -20.74
CA GLU A 78 -4.23 -9.45 -21.06
C GLU A 78 -3.10 -8.79 -20.26
N PHE A 79 -2.89 -9.23 -19.01
CA PHE A 79 -1.75 -8.80 -18.20
C PHE A 79 -0.43 -9.15 -18.88
N ASP A 80 -0.27 -10.41 -19.31
CA ASP A 80 0.95 -10.87 -19.99
C ASP A 80 1.22 -10.02 -21.25
N LEU A 81 0.19 -9.78 -22.07
CA LEU A 81 0.31 -8.94 -23.24
C LEU A 81 0.72 -7.50 -22.85
N ALA A 82 0.06 -6.89 -21.87
CA ALA A 82 0.31 -5.51 -21.50
C ALA A 82 1.70 -5.30 -20.88
N ILE A 83 2.16 -6.21 -20.06
CA ILE A 83 3.47 -6.14 -19.38
C ILE A 83 4.65 -6.34 -20.33
N TYR A 84 4.49 -7.18 -21.38
CA TYR A 84 5.59 -7.50 -22.29
C TYR A 84 5.59 -6.71 -23.59
N GLU A 85 4.43 -6.32 -24.13
CA GLU A 85 4.34 -5.57 -25.39
C GLU A 85 4.64 -4.07 -25.23
N THR A 86 4.32 -3.49 -24.10
CA THR A 86 4.70 -2.11 -23.84
C THR A 86 6.18 -2.08 -23.44
N ASN A 87 6.93 -1.08 -23.94
CA ASN A 87 8.18 -0.63 -23.32
C ASN A 87 7.85 -0.18 -21.90
N SER A 88 7.53 -1.18 -21.06
CA SER A 88 7.10 -1.00 -19.68
C SER A 88 8.15 -0.15 -19.02
N ILE A 89 7.73 0.98 -18.49
CA ILE A 89 8.59 1.87 -17.74
C ILE A 89 9.10 1.02 -16.58
N VAL A 90 10.36 0.58 -16.68
CA VAL A 90 11.07 0.16 -15.50
C VAL A 90 11.00 1.38 -14.60
N GLU A 91 10.28 1.31 -13.48
CA GLU A 91 10.19 2.44 -12.54
C GLU A 91 11.60 2.74 -12.02
N LYS A 92 12.35 3.50 -12.81
CA LYS A 92 13.64 4.05 -12.41
C LYS A 92 13.47 5.14 -11.35
N GLU A 93 12.28 5.71 -11.24
CA GLU A 93 12.02 6.89 -10.42
C GLU A 93 11.89 6.60 -8.92
N SER A 94 11.47 5.40 -8.50
CA SER A 94 11.37 5.08 -7.07
C SER A 94 12.71 4.66 -6.43
N TYR A 95 13.76 4.51 -7.24
CA TYR A 95 15.10 4.07 -6.79
C TYR A 95 16.20 5.10 -7.10
N ASN A 96 15.84 6.36 -7.16
CA ASN A 96 16.64 7.46 -7.75
C ASN A 96 18.04 7.65 -7.20
N ASP A 97 18.40 7.08 -6.05
CA ASP A 97 19.72 7.31 -5.45
C ASP A 97 20.63 6.06 -5.41
N ASN A 98 20.13 4.87 -5.78
CA ASN A 98 20.94 3.66 -5.75
C ASN A 98 20.92 2.93 -7.08
N LYS A 99 22.00 3.12 -7.88
CA LYS A 99 22.18 2.44 -9.18
C LYS A 99 22.26 0.91 -9.05
N ASP A 100 22.69 0.41 -7.90
CA ASP A 100 22.81 -1.03 -7.67
C ASP A 100 21.43 -1.69 -7.57
N LEU A 101 20.43 -0.99 -7.04
CA LEU A 101 19.04 -1.47 -7.01
C LEU A 101 18.43 -1.65 -8.40
N LEU A 102 18.82 -0.82 -9.38
CA LEU A 102 18.36 -0.96 -10.77
C LEU A 102 18.77 -2.30 -11.40
N ASN A 103 19.88 -2.87 -10.93
CA ASN A 103 20.39 -4.16 -11.40
C ASN A 103 19.88 -5.32 -10.53
N ALA A 104 19.42 -5.04 -9.30
CA ALA A 104 18.98 -6.04 -8.35
C ALA A 104 17.50 -6.44 -8.52
N ILE A 105 16.67 -5.53 -9.03
CA ILE A 105 15.23 -5.71 -9.16
C ILE A 105 14.76 -5.21 -10.52
N GLU A 106 14.12 -6.09 -11.28
CA GLU A 106 13.35 -5.70 -12.46
C GLU A 106 11.91 -5.42 -12.03
N HIS A 107 11.54 -4.16 -11.92
CA HIS A 107 10.21 -3.73 -11.58
C HIS A 107 9.52 -3.14 -12.80
N ARG A 108 8.57 -3.87 -13.37
CA ARG A 108 7.75 -3.42 -14.50
C ARG A 108 6.38 -3.01 -14.02
N THR A 109 5.93 -1.84 -14.48
CA THR A 109 4.60 -1.32 -14.18
C THR A 109 3.91 -0.82 -15.43
N PHE A 110 2.59 -0.89 -15.44
CA PHE A 110 1.74 -0.36 -16.50
C PHE A 110 0.45 0.21 -15.88
N MET A 111 0.25 1.53 -16.02
CA MET A 111 -0.95 2.20 -15.50
C MET A 111 -2.17 1.86 -16.34
N LEU A 112 -3.26 1.47 -15.69
CA LEU A 112 -4.54 1.24 -16.33
C LEU A 112 -5.37 2.54 -16.32
N ASP A 113 -5.41 3.22 -17.43
CA ASP A 113 -6.28 4.38 -17.66
C ASP A 113 -7.45 4.05 -18.63
N GLU A 114 -8.18 5.03 -19.04
CA GLU A 114 -9.32 4.84 -19.94
C GLU A 114 -8.92 4.47 -21.37
N THR A 115 -7.66 4.73 -21.78
CA THR A 115 -7.16 4.46 -23.14
C THR A 115 -6.97 2.96 -23.40
N VAL A 116 -6.86 2.14 -22.34
CA VAL A 116 -6.65 0.69 -22.46
C VAL A 116 -7.92 -0.11 -22.74
N LYS A 117 -9.10 0.52 -22.68
CA LYS A 117 -10.41 -0.14 -22.77
C LYS A 117 -10.56 -1.03 -24.01
N GLU A 118 -10.15 -0.54 -25.17
CA GLU A 118 -10.29 -1.26 -26.45
C GLU A 118 -9.27 -2.40 -26.56
N LYS A 119 -8.06 -2.19 -26.07
CA LYS A 119 -6.96 -3.14 -26.21
C LYS A 119 -7.00 -4.23 -25.13
N TYR A 120 -7.37 -3.88 -23.89
CA TYR A 120 -7.38 -4.75 -22.72
C TYR A 120 -8.71 -4.69 -21.97
N PRO A 121 -9.81 -5.17 -22.56
CA PRO A 121 -11.16 -5.02 -21.99
C PRO A 121 -11.33 -5.73 -20.64
N ALA A 122 -10.70 -6.90 -20.40
CA ALA A 122 -10.80 -7.60 -19.12
C ALA A 122 -10.08 -6.83 -18.00
N LEU A 123 -8.92 -6.25 -18.27
CA LEU A 123 -8.20 -5.39 -17.32
C LEU A 123 -8.98 -4.10 -17.04
N HIS A 124 -9.59 -3.49 -18.07
CA HIS A 124 -10.44 -2.32 -17.89
C HIS A 124 -11.66 -2.64 -17.03
N ASN A 125 -12.33 -3.78 -17.26
CA ASN A 125 -13.45 -4.24 -16.45
C ASN A 125 -13.02 -4.52 -15.00
N LEU A 126 -11.84 -5.10 -14.80
CA LEU A 126 -11.28 -5.33 -13.46
C LEU A 126 -11.03 -4.01 -12.73
N LYS A 127 -10.46 -2.99 -13.39
CA LYS A 127 -10.31 -1.64 -12.81
C LYS A 127 -11.62 -1.06 -12.30
N ASN A 128 -12.72 -1.34 -13.02
CA ASN A 128 -14.06 -0.85 -12.72
C ASN A 128 -14.92 -1.87 -11.93
N ASN A 129 -14.32 -2.92 -11.39
CA ASN A 129 -15.02 -3.97 -10.66
C ASN A 129 -15.76 -3.40 -9.44
N LEU A 130 -17.05 -3.70 -9.34
CA LEU A 130 -17.93 -3.14 -8.31
C LEU A 130 -17.54 -3.60 -6.90
N ALA A 131 -17.11 -4.86 -6.74
CA ALA A 131 -16.69 -5.38 -5.43
C ALA A 131 -15.44 -4.64 -4.92
N ILE A 132 -14.43 -4.41 -5.79
CA ILE A 132 -13.24 -3.62 -5.45
C ILE A 132 -13.66 -2.19 -5.07
N LYS A 133 -14.54 -1.58 -5.85
CA LYS A 133 -15.04 -0.23 -5.58
C LYS A 133 -15.76 -0.15 -4.23
N ASN A 134 -16.59 -1.13 -3.91
CA ASN A 134 -17.32 -1.18 -2.63
C ASN A 134 -16.35 -1.35 -1.45
N ILE A 135 -15.33 -2.22 -1.56
CA ILE A 135 -14.30 -2.40 -0.54
C ILE A 135 -13.61 -1.06 -0.25
N PHE A 136 -13.12 -0.36 -1.28
CA PHE A 136 -12.45 0.93 -1.08
C PHE A 136 -13.40 2.01 -0.55
N THR A 137 -14.66 2.07 -1.04
CA THR A 137 -15.70 2.98 -0.54
C THR A 137 -15.93 2.79 0.95
N ASN A 138 -16.04 1.54 1.39
CA ASN A 138 -16.22 1.20 2.80
C ASN A 138 -14.97 1.52 3.64
N CYS A 139 -13.76 1.21 3.14
CA CYS A 139 -12.52 1.52 3.82
C CYS A 139 -12.28 3.04 3.96
N GLU A 140 -12.56 3.82 2.92
CA GLU A 140 -12.39 5.28 2.92
C GLU A 140 -13.54 6.01 3.61
N LEU A 141 -14.64 5.31 3.89
CA LEU A 141 -15.87 5.89 4.45
C LEU A 141 -16.36 7.08 3.60
N LYS A 142 -16.42 6.88 2.28
CA LYS A 142 -16.71 7.93 1.30
C LYS A 142 -17.41 7.32 0.07
N LYS A 143 -18.51 7.93 -0.40
CA LYS A 143 -19.31 7.40 -1.51
C LYS A 143 -18.59 7.36 -2.85
N ASN A 144 -17.80 8.39 -3.16
CA ASN A 144 -17.08 8.51 -4.42
C ASN A 144 -15.57 8.50 -4.15
N VAL A 145 -14.95 7.34 -4.36
CA VAL A 145 -13.52 7.14 -4.18
C VAL A 145 -12.87 7.03 -5.55
N GLU A 146 -11.80 7.80 -5.77
CA GLU A 146 -10.94 7.64 -6.93
C GLU A 146 -9.97 6.49 -6.69
N ILE A 147 -10.04 5.46 -7.53
CA ILE A 147 -9.20 4.27 -7.45
C ILE A 147 -8.21 4.29 -8.61
N PHE A 148 -6.94 4.33 -8.25
CA PHE A 148 -5.84 4.14 -9.19
C PHE A 148 -5.58 2.64 -9.35
N CYS A 149 -5.15 2.25 -10.55
CA CYS A 149 -4.91 0.85 -10.86
C CYS A 149 -3.68 0.71 -11.77
N ARG A 150 -2.78 -0.22 -11.43
CA ARG A 150 -1.64 -0.58 -12.29
C ARG A 150 -1.38 -2.07 -12.29
N LEU A 151 -0.80 -2.54 -13.38
CA LEU A 151 -0.15 -3.83 -13.45
C LEU A 151 1.24 -3.71 -12.82
N GLU A 152 1.66 -4.73 -12.11
CA GLU A 152 2.95 -4.76 -11.45
C GLU A 152 3.59 -6.14 -11.59
N ARG A 153 4.82 -6.19 -12.11
CA ARG A 153 5.66 -7.37 -12.16
C ARG A 153 7.00 -7.06 -11.51
N ILE A 154 7.32 -7.76 -10.45
CA ILE A 154 8.58 -7.63 -9.71
C ILE A 154 9.35 -8.93 -9.89
N LYS A 155 10.57 -8.84 -10.44
CA LYS A 155 11.52 -9.94 -10.54
C LYS A 155 12.78 -9.61 -9.77
N ILE A 156 13.17 -10.49 -8.86
CA ILE A 156 14.40 -10.34 -8.09
C ILE A 156 15.57 -10.91 -8.89
N ILE A 157 16.56 -10.10 -9.17
CA ILE A 157 17.79 -10.47 -9.88
C ILE A 157 18.89 -10.78 -8.87
N ASP A 158 19.08 -9.87 -7.89
CA ASP A 158 20.06 -10.03 -6.82
C ASP A 158 19.47 -9.62 -5.48
N ASN A 159 19.25 -10.60 -4.61
CA ASN A 159 18.66 -10.39 -3.29
C ASN A 159 19.69 -9.99 -2.21
N THR A 160 20.98 -9.94 -2.56
CA THR A 160 22.04 -9.47 -1.63
C THR A 160 22.05 -7.96 -1.51
N ILE A 161 21.52 -7.26 -2.51
CA ILE A 161 21.41 -5.80 -2.49
C ILE A 161 20.19 -5.41 -1.65
N HIS A 162 20.43 -4.57 -0.65
CA HIS A 162 19.36 -4.11 0.23
C HIS A 162 18.38 -3.20 -0.52
N ASP A 163 17.10 -3.49 -0.35
CA ASP A 163 15.98 -2.69 -0.86
C ASP A 163 15.15 -2.16 0.30
N ASN A 164 14.98 -0.85 0.36
CA ASN A 164 14.24 -0.17 1.42
C ASN A 164 12.79 -0.68 1.62
N ASN A 165 12.19 -1.32 0.61
CA ASN A 165 10.87 -1.94 0.76
C ASN A 165 10.90 -3.23 1.60
N ARG A 166 12.08 -3.79 1.86
CA ARG A 166 12.26 -4.95 2.76
C ARG A 166 12.26 -4.55 4.22
N ASP A 167 12.47 -3.26 4.53
CA ASP A 167 12.33 -2.73 5.88
C ASP A 167 10.85 -2.51 6.23
N PHE A 168 10.47 -2.78 7.46
CA PHE A 168 9.16 -2.35 7.93
C PHE A 168 9.06 -0.84 7.98
N HIS A 169 8.06 -0.28 7.31
CA HIS A 169 7.86 1.16 7.18
C HIS A 169 6.37 1.53 7.13
N TYR A 170 6.11 2.81 7.24
CA TYR A 170 4.79 3.42 7.02
C TYR A 170 4.79 4.23 5.73
N ASP A 171 3.79 4.08 4.89
CA ASP A 171 3.68 4.88 3.67
C ASP A 171 3.26 6.32 3.93
N THR A 172 2.33 6.49 4.87
CA THR A 172 1.65 7.77 5.13
C THR A 172 1.44 8.00 6.62
N PHE A 173 1.05 9.22 6.99
CA PHE A 173 0.63 9.57 8.36
C PHE A 173 -0.87 9.35 8.61
N HIS A 174 -1.64 8.95 7.60
CA HIS A 174 -3.09 8.74 7.67
C HIS A 174 -3.49 7.42 7.00
N ASN A 175 -4.71 6.97 7.23
CA ASN A 175 -5.21 5.75 6.56
C ASN A 175 -5.14 5.90 5.04
N THR A 176 -4.57 4.91 4.40
CA THR A 176 -4.42 4.79 2.95
C THR A 176 -4.56 3.32 2.59
N PHE A 177 -5.46 3.02 1.69
CA PHE A 177 -5.78 1.63 1.38
C PHE A 177 -5.16 1.22 0.05
N LYS A 178 -4.61 0.02 0.04
CA LYS A 178 -4.07 -0.65 -1.14
C LYS A 178 -4.67 -2.05 -1.26
N ALA A 179 -4.80 -2.52 -2.48
CA ALA A 179 -5.16 -3.91 -2.74
C ALA A 179 -4.31 -4.48 -3.86
N TRP A 180 -4.08 -5.79 -3.83
CA TRP A 180 -3.35 -6.54 -4.86
C TRP A 180 -4.16 -7.78 -5.22
N LEU A 181 -4.56 -7.90 -6.48
CA LEU A 181 -5.03 -9.17 -7.03
C LEU A 181 -3.80 -9.91 -7.56
N PHE A 182 -3.40 -10.97 -6.87
CA PHE A 182 -2.26 -11.79 -7.27
C PHE A 182 -2.62 -12.71 -8.44
N LEU A 183 -1.79 -12.69 -9.48
CA LEU A 183 -2.01 -13.46 -10.71
C LEU A 183 -1.29 -14.81 -10.70
N GLU A 184 -0.35 -15.00 -9.78
CA GLU A 184 0.35 -16.24 -9.49
C GLU A 184 0.35 -16.53 -7.99
N ASP A 185 0.64 -17.77 -7.61
CA ASP A 185 0.84 -18.12 -6.20
C ASP A 185 1.99 -17.29 -5.61
N VAL A 186 1.82 -16.78 -4.41
CA VAL A 186 2.87 -16.09 -3.67
C VAL A 186 3.34 -16.97 -2.54
N LYS A 187 4.57 -17.47 -2.65
CA LYS A 187 5.23 -18.31 -1.65
C LYS A 187 6.09 -17.47 -0.70
N GLU A 188 6.55 -18.08 0.39
CA GLU A 188 7.35 -17.39 1.41
C GLU A 188 8.64 -16.78 0.86
N ASP A 189 9.26 -17.43 -0.14
CA ASP A 189 10.50 -17.03 -0.79
C ASP A 189 10.31 -16.15 -2.05
N GLN A 190 9.12 -15.59 -2.24
CA GLN A 190 8.76 -14.75 -3.39
C GLN A 190 8.42 -13.31 -3.01
N GLY A 191 8.86 -12.86 -1.83
CA GLY A 191 8.64 -11.51 -1.35
C GLY A 191 7.17 -11.22 -1.02
N PRO A 192 6.50 -12.04 -0.18
CA PRO A 192 5.12 -11.77 0.21
C PRO A 192 5.00 -10.41 0.90
N PHE A 193 3.81 -9.81 0.81
CA PHE A 193 3.51 -8.62 1.59
C PHE A 193 3.39 -9.00 3.07
N HIS A 194 4.07 -8.26 3.95
CA HIS A 194 3.97 -8.41 5.39
C HIS A 194 3.32 -7.17 6.00
N LEU A 195 2.43 -7.38 6.96
CA LEU A 195 1.83 -6.29 7.74
C LEU A 195 1.76 -6.67 9.21
N VAL A 196 2.09 -5.73 10.08
CA VAL A 196 1.91 -5.87 11.52
C VAL A 196 0.46 -5.50 11.86
N PRO A 197 -0.37 -6.45 12.34
CA PRO A 197 -1.77 -6.20 12.68
C PRO A 197 -1.91 -5.05 13.67
N TYR A 198 -2.98 -4.28 13.54
CA TYR A 198 -3.34 -3.16 14.42
C TYR A 198 -2.33 -1.99 14.46
N SER A 199 -1.18 -2.09 13.76
CA SER A 199 -0.14 -1.04 13.76
C SER A 199 -0.58 0.27 13.09
N HIS A 200 -1.67 0.25 12.34
CA HIS A 200 -2.32 1.43 11.78
C HIS A 200 -3.13 2.22 12.82
N ASN A 201 -3.39 1.67 14.02
CA ASN A 201 -4.12 2.35 15.07
C ASN A 201 -3.32 3.51 15.68
N PHE A 202 -4.01 4.42 16.36
CA PHE A 202 -3.35 5.52 17.06
C PHE A 202 -2.40 4.98 18.14
N SER A 203 -1.20 5.56 18.20
CA SER A 203 -0.20 5.22 19.20
C SER A 203 0.58 6.47 19.60
N ILE A 204 0.75 6.68 20.92
CA ILE A 204 1.59 7.76 21.46
C ILE A 204 3.04 7.61 20.97
N ARG A 205 3.55 6.37 20.88
CA ARG A 205 4.89 6.11 20.35
C ARG A 205 5.00 6.61 18.90
N ARG A 206 3.99 6.33 18.06
CA ARG A 206 3.98 6.82 16.69
C ARG A 206 3.83 8.33 16.62
N PHE A 207 3.05 8.96 17.48
CA PHE A 207 2.96 10.42 17.60
C PHE A 207 4.35 11.05 17.74
N PHE A 208 5.19 10.55 18.67
CA PHE A 208 6.55 11.06 18.84
C PHE A 208 7.47 10.67 17.66
N SER A 209 7.28 9.51 17.05
CA SER A 209 8.02 9.11 15.85
C SER A 209 7.73 10.05 14.68
N GLU A 210 6.46 10.40 14.42
CA GLU A 210 6.10 11.35 13.35
C GLU A 210 6.77 12.71 13.56
N TRP A 211 6.84 13.18 14.80
CA TRP A 211 7.55 14.42 15.13
C TRP A 211 9.06 14.28 14.86
N TRP A 212 9.69 13.26 15.43
CA TRP A 212 11.13 13.07 15.32
C TRP A 212 11.58 12.92 13.87
N TYR A 213 10.99 11.98 13.14
CA TYR A 213 11.39 11.70 11.75
C TYR A 213 11.13 12.88 10.82
N SER A 214 10.00 13.57 10.96
CA SER A 214 9.73 14.76 10.15
C SER A 214 10.71 15.91 10.44
N SER A 215 11.12 16.08 11.69
CA SER A 215 12.10 17.09 12.09
C SER A 215 13.49 16.75 11.52
N MET A 216 13.94 15.51 11.67
CA MET A 216 15.24 15.06 11.14
C MET A 216 15.29 15.12 9.61
N TYR A 217 14.20 14.76 8.93
CA TYR A 217 14.09 14.89 7.49
C TYR A 217 14.12 16.36 7.04
N ALA A 218 13.38 17.24 7.69
CA ALA A 218 13.39 18.67 7.39
C ALA A 218 14.78 19.32 7.59
N LEU A 219 15.54 18.84 8.57
CA LEU A 219 16.94 19.24 8.81
C LEU A 219 17.96 18.56 7.87
N LYS A 220 17.50 17.69 6.95
CA LYS A 220 18.33 16.90 6.03
C LYS A 220 19.35 15.99 6.74
N ILE A 221 19.03 15.53 7.94
CA ILE A 221 19.84 14.57 8.72
C ILE A 221 19.56 13.15 8.24
N ILE A 222 18.30 12.89 7.82
CA ILE A 222 17.86 11.63 7.21
C ILE A 222 17.27 11.88 5.84
N THR A 223 17.28 10.87 4.98
CA THR A 223 16.78 10.94 3.59
C THR A 223 15.30 10.58 3.46
N GLU A 224 14.73 9.91 4.47
CA GLU A 224 13.35 9.44 4.46
C GLU A 224 12.55 9.95 5.67
N PRO A 225 11.35 10.52 5.48
CA PRO A 225 10.56 11.11 6.58
C PRO A 225 9.75 10.08 7.37
N SER A 226 10.10 8.81 7.36
CA SER A 226 9.35 7.78 8.05
C SER A 226 10.23 6.83 8.86
N PHE A 227 9.64 6.37 9.96
CA PHE A 227 10.21 5.31 10.76
C PHE A 227 10.41 4.03 9.93
N ARG A 228 11.57 3.38 10.10
CA ARG A 228 11.89 2.08 9.52
C ARG A 228 12.41 1.14 10.60
N ILE A 229 12.14 -0.15 10.43
CA ILE A 229 12.79 -1.25 11.14
C ILE A 229 13.51 -2.06 10.07
N GLU A 230 14.83 -2.11 10.18
CA GLU A 230 15.67 -2.85 9.24
C GLU A 230 15.28 -4.33 9.18
N GLU A 231 15.48 -4.91 8.01
CA GLU A 231 15.29 -6.33 7.79
C GLU A 231 16.11 -7.16 8.79
N GLY A 232 15.48 -8.18 9.36
CA GLY A 232 16.13 -9.06 10.35
C GLY A 232 15.99 -8.61 11.80
N ASP A 233 15.62 -7.36 12.08
CA ASP A 233 15.39 -6.89 13.47
C ASP A 233 13.99 -7.26 13.99
N ASN A 234 13.71 -8.56 14.04
CA ASN A 234 12.45 -9.09 14.57
C ASN A 234 12.28 -8.81 16.08
N ASP A 235 13.35 -8.66 16.81
CA ASP A 235 13.29 -8.33 18.24
C ASP A 235 12.81 -6.91 18.44
N GLN A 236 13.25 -5.98 17.61
CA GLN A 236 12.74 -4.61 17.62
C GLN A 236 11.24 -4.58 17.25
N LEU A 237 10.80 -5.38 16.30
CA LEU A 237 9.39 -5.50 15.93
C LEU A 237 8.55 -6.06 17.09
N ARG A 238 8.98 -7.18 17.70
CA ARG A 238 8.29 -7.81 18.84
C ARG A 238 8.23 -6.87 20.04
N ASN A 239 9.34 -6.22 20.40
CA ASN A 239 9.40 -5.29 21.52
C ASN A 239 8.50 -4.06 21.34
N LYS A 240 8.28 -3.62 20.09
CA LYS A 240 7.46 -2.44 19.79
C LYS A 240 5.98 -2.74 19.66
N HIS A 241 5.61 -3.87 19.09
CA HIS A 241 4.22 -4.20 18.74
C HIS A 241 3.66 -5.41 19.45
N ASN A 242 4.49 -6.19 20.15
CA ASN A 242 4.13 -7.42 20.87
C ASN A 242 3.30 -8.39 20.00
N THR A 243 3.57 -8.44 18.69
CA THR A 243 2.87 -9.27 17.73
C THR A 243 3.77 -9.63 16.56
N GLU A 244 3.43 -10.69 15.86
CA GLU A 244 4.08 -11.08 14.63
C GLU A 244 3.39 -10.43 13.43
N SER A 245 4.12 -10.28 12.32
CA SER A 245 3.53 -9.79 11.07
C SER A 245 2.71 -10.90 10.39
N ILE A 246 1.58 -10.52 9.81
CA ILE A 246 0.85 -11.35 8.85
C ILE A 246 1.66 -11.38 7.56
N LYS A 247 1.82 -12.58 6.98
CA LYS A 247 2.47 -12.78 5.67
C LYS A 247 1.40 -13.13 4.64
N ALA A 248 1.30 -12.39 3.56
CA ALA A 248 0.40 -12.70 2.45
C ALA A 248 0.98 -13.83 1.57
N ILE A 249 1.05 -15.04 2.13
CA ILE A 249 1.34 -16.27 1.38
C ILE A 249 0.01 -16.78 0.87
N VAL A 250 -0.26 -16.58 -0.42
CA VAL A 250 -1.58 -16.73 -0.99
C VAL A 250 -1.55 -17.42 -2.34
N SER A 251 -2.64 -18.09 -2.70
CA SER A 251 -2.82 -18.66 -4.03
C SER A 251 -3.12 -17.56 -5.06
N LYS A 252 -2.87 -17.86 -6.33
CA LYS A 252 -3.35 -17.00 -7.43
C LYS A 252 -4.86 -16.74 -7.32
N ASN A 253 -5.31 -15.64 -7.91
CA ASN A 253 -6.68 -15.16 -7.82
C ASN A 253 -7.11 -14.80 -6.37
N THR A 254 -6.15 -14.41 -5.53
CA THR A 254 -6.45 -13.86 -4.21
C THR A 254 -6.34 -12.33 -4.26
N LEU A 255 -7.39 -11.65 -3.79
CA LEU A 255 -7.34 -10.23 -3.50
C LEU A 255 -6.85 -10.04 -2.06
N VAL A 256 -5.71 -9.37 -1.89
CA VAL A 256 -5.20 -8.92 -0.60
C VAL A 256 -5.49 -7.43 -0.48
N VAL A 257 -6.08 -7.01 0.63
CA VAL A 257 -6.39 -5.61 0.93
C VAL A 257 -5.70 -5.20 2.21
N ALA A 258 -5.03 -4.05 2.21
CA ALA A 258 -4.31 -3.58 3.37
C ALA A 258 -4.42 -2.07 3.59
N ASN A 259 -4.36 -1.67 4.86
CA ASN A 259 -4.18 -0.29 5.25
C ASN A 259 -2.67 0.02 5.33
N ALA A 260 -2.13 0.64 4.29
CA ALA A 260 -0.69 0.98 4.17
C ALA A 260 -0.22 2.05 5.17
N HIS A 261 -1.13 2.60 6.00
CA HIS A 261 -0.78 3.35 7.19
C HIS A 261 -0.27 2.45 8.31
N GLY A 262 -0.53 1.14 8.26
CA GLY A 262 0.09 0.13 9.13
C GLY A 262 1.55 -0.11 8.78
N LEU A 263 2.30 -0.63 9.76
CA LEU A 263 3.69 -1.03 9.59
C LEU A 263 3.75 -2.26 8.70
N HIS A 264 4.36 -2.11 7.52
CA HIS A 264 4.41 -3.17 6.51
C HIS A 264 5.74 -3.19 5.76
N ARG A 265 5.99 -4.30 5.07
CA ARG A 265 7.17 -4.48 4.22
C ARG A 265 6.89 -5.44 3.06
N ARG A 266 7.79 -5.51 2.10
CA ARG A 266 7.95 -6.66 1.23
C ARG A 266 8.81 -7.71 1.95
N GLY A 267 8.37 -8.95 1.99
CA GLY A 267 9.13 -10.06 2.56
C GLY A 267 10.35 -10.43 1.72
N ASP A 268 11.10 -11.40 2.23
CA ASP A 268 12.30 -11.89 1.57
C ASP A 268 11.96 -12.64 0.28
N ALA A 269 12.83 -12.54 -0.70
CA ALA A 269 12.65 -13.17 -1.98
C ALA A 269 13.97 -13.74 -2.49
N LYS A 270 13.95 -14.91 -3.09
CA LYS A 270 15.14 -15.52 -3.70
C LYS A 270 15.41 -14.96 -5.09
N ASN A 271 16.66 -15.06 -5.54
CA ASN A 271 17.05 -14.73 -6.90
C ASN A 271 16.21 -15.51 -7.92
N GLY A 272 15.75 -14.85 -8.96
CA GLY A 272 14.89 -15.39 -10.00
C GLY A 272 13.41 -15.45 -9.64
N SER A 273 12.99 -15.16 -8.39
CA SER A 273 11.57 -15.11 -8.04
C SER A 273 10.85 -13.99 -8.78
N VAL A 274 9.60 -14.28 -9.17
CA VAL A 274 8.72 -13.34 -9.86
C VAL A 274 7.42 -13.23 -9.08
N ARG A 275 6.88 -12.02 -8.96
CA ARG A 275 5.57 -11.74 -8.40
C ARG A 275 4.80 -10.82 -9.35
N GLU A 276 3.59 -11.23 -9.71
CA GLU A 276 2.72 -10.53 -10.62
C GLU A 276 1.39 -10.21 -9.96
N SER A 277 0.97 -8.97 -10.05
CA SER A 277 -0.27 -8.51 -9.44
C SER A 277 -0.89 -7.34 -10.20
N VAL A 278 -2.20 -7.18 -10.05
CA VAL A 278 -2.89 -5.93 -10.36
C VAL A 278 -3.06 -5.18 -9.05
N GLN A 279 -2.41 -4.03 -8.95
CA GLN A 279 -2.43 -3.20 -7.76
C GLN A 279 -3.47 -2.09 -7.89
N PHE A 280 -4.24 -1.88 -6.80
CA PHE A 280 -5.21 -0.80 -6.64
C PHE A 280 -4.84 0.03 -5.42
N TRP A 281 -5.09 1.33 -5.46
CA TRP A 281 -4.89 2.20 -4.29
C TRP A 281 -5.73 3.46 -4.38
N THR A 282 -5.92 4.10 -3.23
CA THR A 282 -6.56 5.40 -3.08
C THR A 282 -5.55 6.43 -2.60
N ARG A 283 -5.80 7.71 -2.88
CA ARG A 283 -5.00 8.86 -2.39
C ARG A 283 -5.92 9.94 -1.83
N GLU A 284 -6.82 9.54 -0.94
CA GLU A 284 -7.76 10.47 -0.35
C GLU A 284 -7.05 11.44 0.61
N ASN A 285 -7.46 12.70 0.56
CA ASN A 285 -6.97 13.68 1.53
C ASN A 285 -7.73 13.51 2.86
N PRO A 286 -7.07 13.15 3.97
CA PRO A 286 -7.72 12.86 5.25
C PRO A 286 -8.46 14.06 5.85
N PHE A 287 -8.12 15.28 5.43
CA PHE A 287 -8.72 16.51 5.93
C PHE A 287 -9.96 16.98 5.16
N LYS A 288 -10.28 16.33 4.04
CA LYS A 288 -11.50 16.58 3.28
C LYS A 288 -12.62 15.66 3.77
N ILE A 289 -13.43 16.16 4.71
CA ILE A 289 -14.49 15.35 5.36
C ILE A 289 -15.78 15.34 4.55
N PHE A 290 -16.07 16.40 3.80
CA PHE A 290 -17.40 16.68 3.23
C PHE A 290 -17.40 16.96 1.72
N LEU A 291 -16.40 16.54 0.97
CA LEU A 291 -16.33 16.72 -0.48
C LEU A 291 -16.53 15.42 -1.25
#